data_a0dff01d66716ba6c3253302a51c8128
#
_entry.id   a0dff01d66716ba6c3253302a51c8128
#
_cell.length_a   1.000
_cell.length_b   1.000
_cell.length_c   1.000
_cell.angle_alpha   90.00
_cell.angle_beta   90.00
_cell.angle_gamma   90.00
#
_symmetry.space_group_name_H-M   'P 1'
#
loop_
_entity.id
_entity.type
_entity.pdbx_description
1 polymer ?
#
loop_
_entity_poly.entity_id
_entity_poly.type
_entity_poly.pdbx_seq_one_letter_code
_entity_poly.pdbx_strand_id
1 'polypeptide(L)'
;MRVIDGHKKLIFEHNVEEGDIWRMCQTKDIAIADWVKLAVSRARATGVPTIFWLDENRAHDRQLINKVKAYLLDYDTADINLQIMSPDHAMRYTCERARDGKDTISVTGNVLRDYLTDLFPILELGTSAKMLSIVPLLAGGGMFETGAGGSAPKHVDQFVKEGHLRWDSLGEYLAVAVSLEHLGETTGNKRAIALSKALNLAIDRLLENRKSPGRKVNQLDNRASNFYIALYWAEFMAQVDPEFLVLASQLKEHRKDVVEELKACQGKPVDVGGYYKFDAKKASVAMRPSPTFNKILDGTI
;
A
#
# COMPACT_ATOMS: atom_id res chain seq x y z
N MET A 1 24.02 2.07 30.98
CA MET A 1 22.59 2.22 31.15
C MET A 1 22.03 1.06 31.96
N ARG A 2 21.25 1.34 33.01
CA ARG A 2 20.60 0.33 33.86
C ARG A 2 19.10 0.55 33.87
N VAL A 3 18.33 -0.50 33.66
CA VAL A 3 16.87 -0.48 33.84
C VAL A 3 16.54 -1.28 35.10
N ILE A 4 15.84 -0.61 36.01
CA ILE A 4 15.44 -1.18 37.30
C ILE A 4 13.92 -1.08 37.46
N ASP A 5 13.30 -2.05 38.14
CA ASP A 5 11.89 -2.01 38.48
C ASP A 5 11.58 -1.09 39.69
N GLY A 6 10.31 -0.97 40.02
CA GLY A 6 9.88 -0.19 41.22
C GLY A 6 10.41 -0.68 42.54
N HIS A 7 10.93 -1.89 42.64
CA HIS A 7 11.57 -2.49 43.79
C HIS A 7 13.11 -2.39 43.76
N LYS A 8 13.66 -1.60 42.81
CA LYS A 8 15.08 -1.43 42.56
C LYS A 8 15.82 -2.70 42.11
N LYS A 9 15.11 -3.70 41.65
CA LYS A 9 15.69 -4.89 41.02
C LYS A 9 16.19 -4.56 39.63
N LEU A 10 17.43 -4.92 39.32
CA LEU A 10 18.00 -4.79 38.01
C LEU A 10 17.25 -5.70 37.02
N ILE A 11 16.69 -5.12 35.96
CA ILE A 11 16.03 -5.85 34.86
C ILE A 11 17.08 -6.18 33.79
N PHE A 12 17.83 -5.16 33.34
CA PHE A 12 18.97 -5.33 32.44
C PHE A 12 19.90 -4.14 32.49
N GLU A 13 21.13 -4.37 32.05
CA GLU A 13 22.22 -3.41 32.01
C GLU A 13 22.93 -3.49 30.66
N HIS A 14 23.25 -2.33 30.08
CA HIS A 14 24.02 -2.19 28.87
C HIS A 14 25.13 -1.17 29.03
N ASN A 15 26.31 -1.50 28.50
CA ASN A 15 27.37 -0.53 28.33
C ASN A 15 26.99 0.45 27.24
N VAL A 16 27.27 1.72 27.49
CA VAL A 16 27.04 2.82 26.55
C VAL A 16 28.27 3.71 26.52
N GLU A 17 28.56 4.32 25.38
CA GLU A 17 29.65 5.25 25.17
C GLU A 17 29.15 6.69 25.16
N GLU A 18 30.05 7.65 25.20
CA GLU A 18 29.72 9.06 25.10
C GLU A 18 29.09 9.37 23.72
N GLY A 19 27.91 10.00 23.73
CA GLY A 19 27.18 10.31 22.50
C GLY A 19 26.17 9.24 22.07
N ASP A 20 26.15 8.07 22.70
CA ASP A 20 25.16 7.05 22.41
C ASP A 20 23.74 7.51 22.74
N ILE A 21 22.81 7.20 21.86
CA ILE A 21 21.39 7.39 22.08
C ILE A 21 20.77 6.06 22.48
N TRP A 22 20.24 6.01 23.70
CA TRP A 22 19.57 4.82 24.20
C TRP A 22 18.05 4.99 24.20
N ARG A 23 17.35 4.01 23.65
CA ARG A 23 15.89 3.96 23.65
C ARG A 23 15.40 2.62 24.16
N MET A 24 14.31 2.63 24.89
CA MET A 24 13.60 1.43 25.31
C MET A 24 12.23 1.39 24.63
N CYS A 25 11.93 0.26 24.02
CA CYS A 25 10.62 -0.04 23.46
C CYS A 25 10.07 -1.28 24.15
N GLN A 26 8.78 -1.30 24.39
CA GLN A 26 8.08 -2.50 24.81
C GLN A 26 7.23 -3.02 23.64
N THR A 27 7.45 -4.27 23.27
CA THR A 27 6.63 -4.94 22.28
C THR A 27 5.79 -6.00 22.98
N LYS A 28 4.49 -5.99 22.73
CA LYS A 28 3.57 -7.00 23.26
C LYS A 28 3.70 -8.29 22.47
N ASP A 29 3.64 -9.39 23.16
CA ASP A 29 3.75 -10.73 22.56
C ASP A 29 2.61 -11.01 21.56
N ILE A 30 1.41 -10.56 21.89
CA ILE A 30 0.25 -10.67 20.99
C ILE A 30 0.44 -9.94 19.66
N ALA A 31 1.17 -8.82 19.64
CA ALA A 31 1.50 -8.11 18.41
C ALA A 31 2.45 -8.92 17.51
N ILE A 32 3.42 -9.60 18.11
CA ILE A 32 4.34 -10.47 17.38
C ILE A 32 3.60 -11.67 16.80
N ALA A 33 2.72 -12.29 17.59
CA ALA A 33 1.91 -13.42 17.15
C ALA A 33 1.02 -13.04 15.96
N ASP A 34 0.36 -11.88 16.02
CA ASP A 34 -0.48 -11.38 14.93
C ASP A 34 0.35 -11.03 13.68
N TRP A 35 1.53 -10.46 13.85
CA TRP A 35 2.47 -10.20 12.77
C TRP A 35 2.92 -11.49 12.05
N VAL A 36 3.22 -12.56 12.79
CA VAL A 36 3.54 -13.89 12.22
C VAL A 36 2.33 -14.47 11.51
N LYS A 37 1.12 -14.37 12.10
CA LYS A 37 -0.14 -14.79 11.49
C LYS A 37 -0.36 -14.11 10.14
N LEU A 38 -0.15 -12.79 10.09
CA LEU A 38 -0.32 -12.03 8.86
C LEU A 38 0.68 -12.46 7.78
N ALA A 39 1.95 -12.70 8.15
CA ALA A 39 2.97 -13.22 7.24
C ALA A 39 2.55 -14.57 6.63
N VAL A 40 2.08 -15.50 7.44
CA VAL A 40 1.58 -16.81 6.99
C VAL A 40 0.36 -16.66 6.07
N SER A 41 -0.59 -15.79 6.44
CA SER A 41 -1.79 -15.53 5.64
C SER A 41 -1.45 -14.95 4.27
N ARG A 42 -0.51 -13.99 4.22
CA ARG A 42 -0.07 -13.39 2.95
C ARG A 42 0.70 -14.39 2.08
N ALA A 43 1.57 -15.18 2.68
CA ALA A 43 2.29 -16.24 1.97
C ALA A 43 1.32 -17.23 1.29
N ARG A 44 0.28 -17.67 2.00
CA ARG A 44 -0.76 -18.58 1.46
C ARG A 44 -1.59 -17.93 0.35
N ALA A 45 -2.04 -16.70 0.59
CA ALA A 45 -2.89 -15.99 -0.36
C ALA A 45 -2.20 -15.72 -1.71
N THR A 46 -0.88 -15.50 -1.70
CA THR A 46 -0.11 -15.09 -2.88
C THR A 46 0.75 -16.20 -3.48
N GLY A 47 1.13 -17.21 -2.69
CA GLY A 47 2.14 -18.20 -3.08
C GLY A 47 3.56 -17.63 -3.23
N VAL A 48 3.77 -16.36 -2.85
CA VAL A 48 5.03 -15.65 -3.02
C VAL A 48 5.96 -15.91 -1.84
N PRO A 49 7.27 -16.09 -2.06
CA PRO A 49 8.24 -16.23 -0.97
C PRO A 49 8.16 -15.06 0.01
N THR A 50 8.06 -15.40 1.29
CA THR A 50 7.83 -14.45 2.38
C THR A 50 9.02 -14.48 3.33
N ILE A 51 9.74 -13.36 3.46
CA ILE A 51 11.02 -13.27 4.11
C ILE A 51 10.92 -12.42 5.37
N PHE A 52 11.22 -13.00 6.54
CA PHE A 52 11.44 -12.25 7.76
C PHE A 52 12.85 -11.66 7.75
N TRP A 53 12.93 -10.34 7.79
CA TRP A 53 14.20 -9.59 7.77
C TRP A 53 14.74 -9.44 9.18
N LEU A 54 15.46 -10.44 9.66
CA LEU A 54 15.96 -10.51 11.03
C LEU A 54 17.42 -10.97 11.04
N ASP A 55 18.27 -10.22 11.72
CA ASP A 55 19.70 -10.54 11.90
C ASP A 55 19.92 -11.23 13.24
N GLU A 56 20.38 -12.50 13.22
CA GLU A 56 20.68 -13.26 14.42
C GLU A 56 21.80 -12.66 15.29
N ASN A 57 22.66 -11.83 14.70
CA ASN A 57 23.74 -11.14 15.42
C ASN A 57 23.24 -9.90 16.16
N ARG A 58 22.06 -9.39 15.82
CA ARG A 58 21.43 -8.28 16.53
C ARG A 58 20.58 -8.81 17.68
N ALA A 59 20.87 -8.36 18.90
CA ALA A 59 20.22 -8.87 20.12
C ALA A 59 18.68 -8.81 20.08
N HIS A 60 18.12 -7.69 19.57
CA HIS A 60 16.69 -7.53 19.40
C HIS A 60 16.10 -8.54 18.39
N ASP A 61 16.70 -8.66 17.22
CA ASP A 61 16.21 -9.54 16.17
C ASP A 61 16.31 -11.02 16.58
N ARG A 62 17.33 -11.38 17.37
CA ARG A 62 17.45 -12.72 17.95
C ARG A 62 16.25 -13.08 18.83
N GLN A 63 15.73 -12.14 19.61
CA GLN A 63 14.51 -12.36 20.39
C GLN A 63 13.30 -12.54 19.48
N LEU A 64 13.18 -11.72 18.43
CA LEU A 64 12.11 -11.89 17.43
C LEU A 64 12.21 -13.22 16.68
N ILE A 65 13.41 -13.65 16.29
CA ILE A 65 13.63 -14.96 15.65
C ILE A 65 13.10 -16.10 16.53
N ASN A 66 13.38 -16.06 17.82
CA ASN A 66 12.87 -17.07 18.76
C ASN A 66 11.33 -17.05 18.83
N LYS A 67 10.72 -15.87 18.85
CA LYS A 67 9.27 -15.72 18.84
C LYS A 67 8.65 -16.20 17.52
N VAL A 68 9.22 -15.79 16.39
CA VAL A 68 8.77 -16.24 15.06
C VAL A 68 8.79 -17.76 14.97
N LYS A 69 9.90 -18.40 15.35
CA LYS A 69 10.01 -19.86 15.36
C LYS A 69 8.97 -20.52 16.26
N ALA A 70 8.70 -19.95 17.43
CA ALA A 70 7.67 -20.47 18.35
C ALA A 70 6.26 -20.36 17.74
N TYR A 71 5.89 -19.19 17.23
CA TYR A 71 4.54 -18.98 16.67
C TYR A 71 4.30 -19.68 15.32
N LEU A 72 5.35 -19.94 14.53
CA LEU A 72 5.18 -20.70 13.28
C LEU A 72 4.77 -22.15 13.55
N LEU A 73 5.01 -22.70 14.74
CA LEU A 73 4.53 -24.04 15.11
C LEU A 73 3.00 -24.15 15.19
N ASP A 74 2.31 -23.03 15.35
CA ASP A 74 0.84 -23.00 15.38
C ASP A 74 0.21 -23.06 13.97
N TYR A 75 1.03 -23.09 12.91
CA TYR A 75 0.58 -23.06 11.53
C TYR A 75 1.17 -24.23 10.73
N ASP A 76 0.35 -24.81 9.86
CA ASP A 76 0.87 -25.67 8.80
C ASP A 76 1.57 -24.79 7.75
N THR A 77 2.88 -24.97 7.59
CA THR A 77 3.71 -24.17 6.67
C THR A 77 4.31 -25.00 5.53
N ALA A 78 3.80 -26.24 5.33
CA ALA A 78 4.38 -27.17 4.36
C ALA A 78 4.32 -26.66 2.91
N ASP A 79 3.26 -25.93 2.57
CA ASP A 79 2.99 -25.47 1.19
C ASP A 79 3.47 -24.03 0.93
N ILE A 80 4.10 -23.35 1.89
CA ILE A 80 4.51 -21.96 1.76
C ILE A 80 6.00 -21.76 1.97
N ASN A 81 6.57 -20.83 1.20
CA ASN A 81 7.99 -20.49 1.30
C ASN A 81 8.21 -19.36 2.30
N LEU A 82 8.46 -19.72 3.57
CA LEU A 82 8.81 -18.80 4.63
C LEU A 82 10.30 -18.93 4.98
N GLN A 83 11.00 -17.81 5.03
CA GLN A 83 12.43 -17.77 5.34
C GLN A 83 12.75 -16.65 6.32
N ILE A 84 13.81 -16.82 7.10
CA ILE A 84 14.40 -15.78 7.94
C ILE A 84 15.78 -15.48 7.35
N MET A 85 16.03 -14.22 7.01
CA MET A 85 17.30 -13.76 6.44
C MET A 85 17.73 -12.45 7.09
N SER A 86 19.04 -12.25 7.21
CA SER A 86 19.60 -10.94 7.55
C SER A 86 19.22 -9.88 6.50
N PRO A 87 19.11 -8.59 6.86
CA PRO A 87 18.65 -7.56 5.94
C PRO A 87 19.44 -7.46 4.63
N ASP A 88 20.74 -7.69 4.66
CA ASP A 88 21.60 -7.69 3.46
C ASP A 88 21.28 -8.87 2.52
N HIS A 89 21.11 -10.07 3.07
CA HIS A 89 20.73 -11.26 2.30
C HIS A 89 19.31 -11.14 1.76
N ALA A 90 18.36 -10.68 2.60
CA ALA A 90 16.97 -10.47 2.21
C ALA A 90 16.84 -9.43 1.08
N MET A 91 17.61 -8.34 1.14
CA MET A 91 17.64 -7.33 0.10
C MET A 91 18.21 -7.90 -1.22
N ARG A 92 19.31 -8.62 -1.15
CA ARG A 92 19.91 -9.26 -2.34
C ARG A 92 18.92 -10.21 -3.01
N TYR A 93 18.36 -11.13 -2.22
CA TYR A 93 17.34 -12.07 -2.67
C TYR A 93 16.14 -11.39 -3.34
N THR A 94 15.63 -10.32 -2.70
CA THR A 94 14.49 -9.55 -3.24
C THR A 94 14.85 -8.85 -4.55
N CYS A 95 16.04 -8.25 -4.65
CA CYS A 95 16.51 -7.57 -5.87
C CYS A 95 16.73 -8.56 -7.03
N GLU A 96 17.27 -9.76 -6.77
CA GLU A 96 17.44 -10.80 -7.78
C GLU A 96 16.09 -11.26 -8.33
N ARG A 97 15.13 -11.52 -7.45
CA ARG A 97 13.77 -11.89 -7.87
C ARG A 97 13.07 -10.78 -8.65
N ALA A 98 13.23 -9.53 -8.23
CA ALA A 98 12.65 -8.38 -8.94
C ALA A 98 13.23 -8.23 -10.36
N ARG A 99 14.52 -8.52 -10.57
CA ARG A 99 15.12 -8.57 -11.91
C ARG A 99 14.49 -9.66 -12.80
N ASP A 100 14.09 -10.77 -12.19
CA ASP A 100 13.40 -11.86 -12.87
C ASP A 100 11.90 -11.61 -13.08
N GLY A 101 11.38 -10.44 -12.70
CA GLY A 101 9.96 -10.14 -12.78
C GLY A 101 9.11 -10.84 -11.70
N LYS A 102 9.70 -11.22 -10.54
CA LYS A 102 9.03 -11.98 -9.48
C LYS A 102 8.87 -11.17 -8.20
N ASP A 103 7.72 -11.30 -7.55
CA ASP A 103 7.41 -10.63 -6.29
C ASP A 103 8.04 -11.32 -5.07
N THR A 104 8.27 -10.56 -4.01
CA THR A 104 8.73 -11.05 -2.70
C THR A 104 7.99 -10.30 -1.60
N ILE A 105 7.54 -11.02 -0.57
CA ILE A 105 6.95 -10.41 0.62
C ILE A 105 8.04 -10.20 1.66
N SER A 106 8.26 -8.96 2.06
CA SER A 106 9.19 -8.59 3.11
C SER A 106 8.46 -8.40 4.44
N VAL A 107 8.76 -9.26 5.40
CA VAL A 107 8.21 -9.19 6.75
C VAL A 107 9.24 -8.50 7.63
N THR A 108 8.99 -7.23 7.95
CA THR A 108 9.91 -6.39 8.69
C THR A 108 9.33 -5.97 10.03
N GLY A 109 10.14 -5.95 11.06
CA GLY A 109 9.79 -5.39 12.36
C GLY A 109 10.57 -4.09 12.57
N ASN A 110 9.94 -2.94 12.44
CA ASN A 110 10.58 -1.68 12.78
C ASN A 110 10.13 -1.22 14.16
N VAL A 111 10.70 -1.82 15.17
CA VAL A 111 10.39 -1.52 16.59
C VAL A 111 10.63 -0.06 16.93
N LEU A 112 11.62 0.59 16.33
CA LEU A 112 11.89 2.01 16.59
C LEU A 112 10.79 2.92 16.05
N ARG A 113 10.16 2.54 14.96
CA ARG A 113 9.01 3.24 14.38
C ARG A 113 7.75 2.99 15.19
N ASP A 114 7.56 1.79 15.67
CA ASP A 114 6.31 1.30 16.23
C ASP A 114 6.28 1.30 17.77
N TYR A 115 7.25 1.95 18.41
CA TYR A 115 7.34 1.96 19.88
C TYR A 115 6.15 2.66 20.58
N LEU A 116 5.38 3.48 19.86
CA LEU A 116 4.15 4.11 20.35
C LEU A 116 2.88 3.32 20.01
N THR A 117 3.02 2.27 19.21
CA THR A 117 1.90 1.48 18.70
C THR A 117 2.27 0.00 18.77
N ASP A 118 1.31 -0.87 18.93
CA ASP A 118 1.50 -2.32 18.88
C ASP A 118 1.45 -2.84 17.43
N LEU A 119 2.24 -2.24 16.53
CA LEU A 119 2.15 -2.46 15.09
C LEU A 119 3.44 -3.06 14.54
N PHE A 120 3.31 -4.05 13.69
CA PHE A 120 4.39 -4.62 12.89
C PHE A 120 4.04 -4.54 11.41
N PRO A 121 4.72 -3.70 10.62
CA PRO A 121 4.43 -3.59 9.20
C PRO A 121 4.88 -4.83 8.44
N ILE A 122 4.08 -5.22 7.47
CA ILE A 122 4.47 -6.12 6.40
C ILE A 122 4.53 -5.32 5.11
N LEU A 123 5.64 -5.43 4.41
CA LEU A 123 5.87 -4.75 3.14
C LEU A 123 5.84 -5.76 2.00
N GLU A 124 4.87 -5.61 1.10
CA GLU A 124 4.83 -6.36 -0.15
C GLU A 124 5.56 -5.57 -1.23
N LEU A 125 6.62 -6.15 -1.78
CA LEU A 125 7.41 -5.57 -2.86
C LEU A 125 7.13 -6.34 -4.15
N GLY A 126 6.60 -5.65 -5.13
CA GLY A 126 6.34 -6.18 -6.45
C GLY A 126 7.33 -5.68 -7.50
N THR A 127 7.27 -6.29 -8.69
CA THR A 127 8.15 -6.02 -9.83
C THR A 127 7.83 -4.72 -10.57
N SER A 128 6.69 -4.11 -10.31
CA SER A 128 6.32 -2.79 -10.80
C SER A 128 6.10 -1.85 -9.62
N ALA A 129 5.29 -0.84 -9.71
CA ALA A 129 5.06 0.11 -8.62
C ALA A 129 4.36 -0.49 -7.36
N LYS A 130 4.35 -1.80 -7.21
CA LYS A 130 3.72 -2.50 -6.08
C LYS A 130 4.60 -2.40 -4.85
N MET A 131 4.35 -1.40 -4.03
CA MET A 131 4.89 -1.29 -2.68
C MET A 131 3.76 -0.96 -1.73
N LEU A 132 3.45 -1.88 -0.84
CA LEU A 132 2.38 -1.78 0.13
C LEU A 132 2.89 -2.13 1.53
N SER A 133 2.69 -1.24 2.48
CA SER A 133 2.90 -1.51 3.90
C SER A 133 1.58 -1.91 4.53
N ILE A 134 1.51 -3.11 5.06
CA ILE A 134 0.34 -3.64 5.76
C ILE A 134 0.62 -3.61 7.25
N VAL A 135 -0.21 -2.90 8.00
CA VAL A 135 -0.03 -2.67 9.43
C VAL A 135 -1.31 -3.09 10.16
N PRO A 136 -1.37 -4.30 10.75
CA PRO A 136 -2.53 -4.74 11.51
C PRO A 136 -2.61 -3.99 12.85
N LEU A 137 -3.83 -3.69 13.28
CA LEU A 137 -4.12 -3.09 14.58
C LEU A 137 -4.57 -4.17 15.56
N LEU A 138 -4.01 -4.20 16.78
CA LEU A 138 -4.36 -5.20 17.78
C LEU A 138 -5.84 -5.18 18.20
N ALA A 139 -6.45 -4.00 18.18
CA ALA A 139 -7.89 -3.84 18.48
C ALA A 139 -8.80 -4.21 17.31
N GLY A 140 -8.25 -4.75 16.25
CA GLY A 140 -8.94 -5.05 14.99
C GLY A 140 -8.81 -3.95 13.94
N GLY A 141 -8.98 -4.33 12.68
CA GLY A 141 -8.72 -3.48 11.52
C GLY A 141 -7.26 -3.52 11.07
N GLY A 142 -6.92 -2.66 10.15
CA GLY A 142 -5.56 -2.53 9.62
C GLY A 142 -5.34 -1.15 9.04
N MET A 143 -4.09 -0.73 8.99
CA MET A 143 -3.64 0.39 8.18
C MET A 143 -2.86 -0.13 7.00
N PHE A 144 -3.13 0.42 5.83
CA PHE A 144 -2.46 0.07 4.59
C PHE A 144 -1.82 1.36 4.06
N GLU A 145 -0.50 1.38 4.01
CA GLU A 145 0.26 2.55 3.61
C GLU A 145 1.03 2.27 2.33
N THR A 146 1.21 3.30 1.54
CA THR A 146 2.07 3.28 0.38
C THR A 146 3.25 4.21 0.58
N GLY A 147 4.39 3.89 -0.03
CA GLY A 147 5.62 4.65 0.20
C GLY A 147 5.69 6.02 -0.51
N ALA A 148 4.54 6.59 -0.88
CA ALA A 148 4.50 7.86 -1.60
C ALA A 148 4.60 9.05 -0.65
N GLY A 149 5.51 9.99 -0.84
CA GLY A 149 5.56 11.17 0.02
C GLY A 149 6.64 12.19 -0.32
N GLY A 150 7.85 11.76 -0.64
CA GLY A 150 8.99 12.65 -0.82
C GLY A 150 8.90 13.65 -1.99
N SER A 151 8.03 13.40 -2.98
CA SER A 151 7.84 14.28 -4.14
C SER A 151 6.52 15.06 -4.13
N ALA A 152 5.68 14.91 -3.10
CA ALA A 152 4.38 15.57 -3.02
C ALA A 152 4.40 17.09 -3.25
N PRO A 153 5.32 17.87 -2.63
CA PRO A 153 5.37 19.31 -2.86
C PRO A 153 5.56 19.70 -4.33
N LYS A 154 6.41 18.97 -5.06
CA LYS A 154 6.65 19.22 -6.49
C LYS A 154 5.43 18.88 -7.35
N HIS A 155 4.66 17.87 -6.97
CA HIS A 155 3.44 17.50 -7.68
C HIS A 155 2.36 18.55 -7.48
N VAL A 156 2.19 19.07 -6.27
CA VAL A 156 1.24 20.15 -5.97
C VAL A 156 1.64 21.43 -6.69
N ASP A 157 2.92 21.80 -6.68
CA ASP A 157 3.44 22.98 -7.37
C ASP A 157 3.16 22.92 -8.87
N GLN A 158 3.42 21.78 -9.51
CA GLN A 158 3.10 21.59 -10.92
C GLN A 158 1.60 21.63 -11.19
N PHE A 159 0.78 21.04 -10.33
CA PHE A 159 -0.67 21.08 -10.49
C PHE A 159 -1.22 22.50 -10.42
N VAL A 160 -0.78 23.27 -9.43
CA VAL A 160 -1.20 24.68 -9.28
C VAL A 160 -0.76 25.54 -10.45
N LYS A 161 0.45 25.35 -10.98
CA LYS A 161 1.01 26.18 -12.07
C LYS A 161 0.53 25.77 -13.45
N GLU A 162 0.37 24.47 -13.69
CA GLU A 162 0.19 23.91 -15.02
C GLU A 162 -1.11 23.11 -15.17
N GLY A 163 -1.90 22.95 -14.11
CA GLY A 163 -3.11 22.10 -14.14
C GLY A 163 -2.82 20.64 -14.45
N HIS A 164 -1.57 20.19 -14.29
CA HIS A 164 -1.13 18.83 -14.58
C HIS A 164 -0.70 18.12 -13.30
N LEU A 165 -1.41 17.06 -12.92
CA LEU A 165 -1.11 16.28 -11.72
C LEU A 165 -0.39 14.98 -12.09
N ARG A 166 0.93 14.95 -11.96
CA ARG A 166 1.73 13.77 -12.25
C ARG A 166 1.81 12.74 -11.11
N TRP A 167 0.99 12.89 -10.07
CA TRP A 167 0.91 11.94 -8.97
C TRP A 167 0.42 10.58 -9.47
N ASP A 168 1.09 9.50 -9.06
CA ASP A 168 0.66 8.13 -9.35
C ASP A 168 -0.09 7.58 -8.13
N SER A 169 -1.36 7.26 -8.31
CA SER A 169 -2.23 6.72 -7.25
C SER A 169 -2.25 5.19 -7.18
N LEU A 170 -1.32 4.51 -7.84
CA LEU A 170 -1.30 3.03 -7.80
C LEU A 170 -1.16 2.48 -6.38
N GLY A 171 -0.33 3.13 -5.57
CA GLY A 171 -0.18 2.75 -4.18
C GLY A 171 -1.47 2.84 -3.39
N GLU A 172 -2.23 3.92 -3.56
CA GLU A 172 -3.52 4.11 -2.91
C GLU A 172 -4.53 3.05 -3.35
N TYR A 173 -4.55 2.69 -4.64
CA TYR A 173 -5.43 1.63 -5.14
C TYR A 173 -5.02 0.26 -4.63
N LEU A 174 -3.73 -0.04 -4.51
CA LEU A 174 -3.25 -1.26 -3.85
C LEU A 174 -3.71 -1.33 -2.39
N ALA A 175 -3.63 -0.22 -1.67
CA ALA A 175 -4.14 -0.13 -0.30
C ALA A 175 -5.65 -0.38 -0.22
N VAL A 176 -6.43 0.15 -1.15
CA VAL A 176 -7.88 -0.12 -1.25
C VAL A 176 -8.13 -1.59 -1.55
N ALA A 177 -7.41 -2.19 -2.48
CA ALA A 177 -7.57 -3.60 -2.84
C ALA A 177 -7.33 -4.52 -1.62
N VAL A 178 -6.24 -4.32 -0.89
CA VAL A 178 -5.94 -5.10 0.33
C VAL A 178 -6.94 -4.82 1.46
N SER A 179 -7.43 -3.59 1.58
CA SER A 179 -8.47 -3.25 2.56
C SER A 179 -9.78 -3.98 2.26
N LEU A 180 -10.18 -4.07 0.99
CA LEU A 180 -11.34 -4.83 0.54
C LEU A 180 -11.17 -6.34 0.77
N GLU A 181 -9.98 -6.89 0.49
CA GLU A 181 -9.64 -8.28 0.78
C GLU A 181 -9.79 -8.57 2.28
N HIS A 182 -9.14 -7.77 3.13
CA HIS A 182 -9.22 -7.90 4.58
C HIS A 182 -10.67 -7.81 5.09
N LEU A 183 -11.46 -6.84 4.59
CA LEU A 183 -12.87 -6.73 4.91
C LEU A 183 -13.63 -8.01 4.52
N GLY A 184 -13.39 -8.50 3.31
CA GLY A 184 -14.05 -9.69 2.81
C GLY A 184 -13.74 -10.94 3.62
N GLU A 185 -12.46 -11.13 4.00
CA GLU A 185 -12.02 -12.26 4.81
C GLU A 185 -12.56 -12.22 6.24
N THR A 186 -12.51 -11.05 6.88
CA THR A 186 -12.92 -10.90 8.29
C THR A 186 -14.43 -10.93 8.49
N THR A 187 -15.21 -10.48 7.49
CA THR A 187 -16.69 -10.41 7.59
C THR A 187 -17.43 -11.45 6.76
N GLY A 188 -16.71 -12.25 5.95
CA GLY A 188 -17.31 -13.17 4.98
C GLY A 188 -17.98 -12.47 3.79
N ASN A 189 -17.65 -11.19 3.52
CA ASN A 189 -18.25 -10.42 2.44
C ASN A 189 -17.64 -10.78 1.09
N LYS A 190 -18.31 -11.66 0.35
CA LYS A 190 -17.87 -12.13 -0.98
C LYS A 190 -17.76 -11.02 -2.01
N ARG A 191 -18.60 -9.97 -1.93
CA ARG A 191 -18.54 -8.83 -2.84
C ARG A 191 -17.28 -8.00 -2.62
N ALA A 192 -16.84 -7.83 -1.37
CA ALA A 192 -15.57 -7.16 -1.07
C ALA A 192 -14.37 -7.92 -1.64
N ILE A 193 -14.37 -9.26 -1.55
CA ILE A 193 -13.34 -10.10 -2.20
C ILE A 193 -13.34 -9.94 -3.71
N ALA A 194 -14.52 -9.93 -4.36
CA ALA A 194 -14.62 -9.72 -5.80
C ALA A 194 -14.10 -8.34 -6.22
N LEU A 195 -14.46 -7.27 -5.49
CA LEU A 195 -13.98 -5.92 -5.70
C LEU A 195 -12.45 -5.82 -5.58
N SER A 196 -11.87 -6.45 -4.56
CA SER A 196 -10.41 -6.52 -4.39
C SER A 196 -9.72 -7.18 -5.58
N LYS A 197 -10.17 -8.37 -5.98
CA LYS A 197 -9.60 -9.11 -7.11
C LYS A 197 -9.69 -8.32 -8.41
N ALA A 198 -10.86 -7.74 -8.69
CA ALA A 198 -11.09 -6.93 -9.88
C ALA A 198 -10.22 -5.66 -9.89
N LEU A 199 -9.99 -5.03 -8.73
CA LEU A 199 -9.12 -3.86 -8.64
C LEU A 199 -7.66 -4.21 -8.90
N ASN A 200 -7.15 -5.32 -8.37
CA ASN A 200 -5.80 -5.80 -8.67
C ASN A 200 -5.62 -6.04 -10.19
N LEU A 201 -6.59 -6.71 -10.85
CA LEU A 201 -6.57 -6.89 -12.31
C LEU A 201 -6.63 -5.56 -13.08
N ALA A 202 -7.37 -4.57 -12.57
CA ALA A 202 -7.42 -3.25 -13.17
C ALA A 202 -6.08 -2.51 -13.07
N ILE A 203 -5.37 -2.64 -11.94
CA ILE A 203 -4.02 -2.09 -11.74
C ILE A 203 -3.04 -2.75 -12.72
N ASP A 204 -3.05 -4.07 -12.84
CA ASP A 204 -2.18 -4.79 -13.77
C ASP A 204 -2.45 -4.34 -15.22
N ARG A 205 -3.71 -4.26 -15.64
CA ARG A 205 -4.10 -3.77 -16.98
C ARG A 205 -3.70 -2.32 -17.22
N LEU A 206 -3.77 -1.46 -16.20
CA LEU A 206 -3.31 -0.07 -16.31
C LEU A 206 -1.82 0.00 -16.63
N LEU A 207 -1.01 -0.81 -15.96
CA LEU A 207 0.44 -0.88 -16.16
C LEU A 207 0.78 -1.47 -17.54
N GLU A 208 0.17 -2.57 -17.92
CA GLU A 208 0.35 -3.21 -19.24
C GLU A 208 0.04 -2.24 -20.39
N ASN A 209 -1.06 -1.48 -20.27
CA ASN A 209 -1.49 -0.50 -21.27
C ASN A 209 -0.77 0.87 -21.12
N ARG A 210 0.19 1.01 -20.22
CA ARG A 210 0.96 2.25 -19.98
C ARG A 210 0.07 3.47 -19.76
N LYS A 211 -0.93 3.33 -18.87
CA LYS A 211 -1.88 4.40 -18.53
C LYS A 211 -1.55 5.14 -17.25
N SER A 212 -0.36 4.93 -16.69
CA SER A 212 0.17 5.73 -15.58
C SER A 212 0.37 7.19 -15.97
N PRO A 213 0.38 8.12 -14.99
CA PRO A 213 0.57 9.55 -15.24
C PRO A 213 1.93 9.85 -15.88
N GLY A 214 1.91 10.66 -16.92
CA GLY A 214 3.11 11.22 -17.53
C GLY A 214 3.60 12.45 -16.75
N ARG A 215 4.79 12.93 -17.12
CA ARG A 215 5.44 14.06 -16.41
C ARG A 215 5.12 15.44 -16.99
N LYS A 216 4.60 15.49 -18.22
CA LYS A 216 4.42 16.73 -19.00
C LYS A 216 2.95 17.03 -19.24
N VAL A 217 2.61 18.30 -19.31
CA VAL A 217 1.32 18.79 -19.80
C VAL A 217 0.97 18.11 -21.14
N ASN A 218 -0.30 17.84 -21.37
CA ASN A 218 -0.86 17.11 -22.51
C ASN A 218 -0.61 15.59 -22.52
N GLN A 219 0.15 15.05 -21.55
CA GLN A 219 0.17 13.61 -21.29
C GLN A 219 -1.01 13.22 -20.36
N LEU A 220 -1.25 11.92 -20.20
CA LEU A 220 -2.18 11.47 -19.16
C LEU A 220 -1.66 11.95 -17.81
N ASP A 221 -2.50 12.52 -17.00
CA ASP A 221 -2.19 12.88 -15.62
C ASP A 221 -2.91 11.92 -14.63
N ASN A 222 -2.81 12.19 -13.35
CA ASN A 222 -3.46 11.39 -12.31
C ASN A 222 -4.95 11.17 -12.58
N ARG A 223 -5.68 12.22 -12.97
CA ARG A 223 -7.14 12.17 -13.19
C ARG A 223 -7.49 11.24 -14.36
N ALA A 224 -6.72 11.30 -15.44
CA ALA A 224 -6.89 10.41 -16.59
C ALA A 224 -6.47 8.97 -16.26
N SER A 225 -5.43 8.77 -15.46
CA SER A 225 -5.05 7.46 -14.96
C SER A 225 -6.16 6.85 -14.08
N ASN A 226 -6.73 7.65 -13.18
CA ASN A 226 -7.85 7.24 -12.33
C ASN A 226 -9.10 6.87 -13.15
N PHE A 227 -9.37 7.59 -14.24
CA PHE A 227 -10.42 7.20 -15.17
C PHE A 227 -10.17 5.79 -15.75
N TYR A 228 -8.94 5.48 -16.17
CA TYR A 228 -8.61 4.14 -16.68
C TYR A 228 -8.73 3.06 -15.61
N ILE A 229 -8.37 3.34 -14.35
CA ILE A 229 -8.64 2.42 -13.24
C ILE A 229 -10.13 2.17 -13.09
N ALA A 230 -10.96 3.22 -13.08
CA ALA A 230 -12.41 3.08 -12.96
C ALA A 230 -12.99 2.24 -14.11
N LEU A 231 -12.56 2.51 -15.35
CA LEU A 231 -12.98 1.75 -16.53
C LEU A 231 -12.62 0.26 -16.40
N TYR A 232 -11.35 -0.04 -16.12
CA TYR A 232 -10.89 -1.43 -16.03
C TYR A 232 -11.50 -2.17 -14.84
N TRP A 233 -11.65 -1.50 -13.72
CA TRP A 233 -12.28 -2.07 -12.54
C TRP A 233 -13.76 -2.42 -12.80
N ALA A 234 -14.50 -1.49 -13.41
CA ALA A 234 -15.88 -1.74 -13.82
C ALA A 234 -15.99 -2.88 -14.85
N GLU A 235 -15.08 -2.95 -15.84
CA GLU A 235 -15.06 -4.05 -16.84
C GLU A 235 -14.79 -5.41 -16.18
N PHE A 236 -13.91 -5.51 -15.20
CA PHE A 236 -13.67 -6.77 -14.48
C PHE A 236 -14.81 -7.11 -13.54
N MET A 237 -15.38 -6.11 -12.86
CA MET A 237 -16.55 -6.34 -12.01
C MET A 237 -17.77 -6.77 -12.81
N ALA A 238 -18.00 -6.23 -13.99
CA ALA A 238 -19.12 -6.62 -14.88
C ALA A 238 -19.11 -8.11 -15.28
N GLN A 239 -17.97 -8.79 -15.14
CA GLN A 239 -17.87 -10.24 -15.41
C GLN A 239 -18.42 -11.10 -14.28
N VAL A 240 -18.52 -10.55 -13.06
CA VAL A 240 -18.91 -11.29 -11.85
C VAL A 240 -20.13 -10.66 -11.15
N ASP A 241 -20.44 -9.41 -11.44
CA ASP A 241 -21.55 -8.66 -10.86
C ASP A 241 -22.25 -7.82 -11.95
N PRO A 242 -23.46 -8.24 -12.38
CA PRO A 242 -24.20 -7.56 -13.44
C PRO A 242 -24.54 -6.10 -13.17
N GLU A 243 -24.54 -5.65 -11.92
CA GLU A 243 -24.78 -4.23 -11.58
C GLU A 243 -23.75 -3.29 -12.20
N PHE A 244 -22.55 -3.80 -12.54
CA PHE A 244 -21.48 -3.02 -13.15
C PHE A 244 -21.55 -2.95 -14.68
N LEU A 245 -22.45 -3.69 -15.34
CA LEU A 245 -22.54 -3.74 -16.82
C LEU A 245 -22.80 -2.37 -17.45
N VAL A 246 -23.74 -1.62 -16.90
CA VAL A 246 -24.10 -0.30 -17.41
C VAL A 246 -22.94 0.66 -17.24
N LEU A 247 -22.36 0.72 -16.04
CA LEU A 247 -21.20 1.57 -15.75
C LEU A 247 -20.00 1.24 -16.66
N ALA A 248 -19.67 -0.03 -16.82
CA ALA A 248 -18.57 -0.47 -17.68
C ALA A 248 -18.80 -0.07 -19.14
N SER A 249 -20.04 -0.22 -19.66
CA SER A 249 -20.42 0.17 -21.01
C SER A 249 -20.28 1.67 -21.24
N GLN A 250 -20.82 2.49 -20.34
CA GLN A 250 -20.75 3.95 -20.42
C GLN A 250 -19.30 4.48 -20.35
N LEU A 251 -18.50 3.97 -19.42
CA LEU A 251 -17.08 4.34 -19.30
C LEU A 251 -16.30 3.97 -20.57
N LYS A 252 -16.61 2.82 -21.18
CA LYS A 252 -15.99 2.35 -22.42
C LYS A 252 -16.39 3.19 -23.62
N GLU A 253 -17.66 3.47 -23.77
CA GLU A 253 -18.24 4.25 -24.88
C GLU A 253 -17.68 5.67 -24.89
N HIS A 254 -17.69 6.35 -23.73
CA HIS A 254 -17.24 7.73 -23.58
C HIS A 254 -15.75 7.91 -23.31
N ARG A 255 -14.96 6.82 -23.39
CA ARG A 255 -13.51 6.85 -23.07
C ARG A 255 -12.76 7.96 -23.79
N LYS A 256 -13.06 8.18 -25.08
CA LYS A 256 -12.35 9.17 -25.89
C LYS A 256 -12.65 10.57 -25.40
N ASP A 257 -13.93 10.88 -25.21
CA ASP A 257 -14.41 12.20 -24.79
C ASP A 257 -13.84 12.55 -23.41
N VAL A 258 -13.93 11.63 -22.45
CA VAL A 258 -13.39 11.82 -21.09
C VAL A 258 -11.88 12.10 -21.12
N VAL A 259 -11.11 11.35 -21.89
CA VAL A 259 -9.65 11.54 -21.97
C VAL A 259 -9.30 12.88 -22.63
N GLU A 260 -10.04 13.31 -23.63
CA GLU A 260 -9.87 14.62 -24.28
C GLU A 260 -10.21 15.76 -23.32
N GLU A 261 -11.31 15.69 -22.57
CA GLU A 261 -11.68 16.65 -21.52
C GLU A 261 -10.60 16.75 -20.43
N LEU A 262 -10.09 15.61 -19.95
CA LEU A 262 -9.04 15.55 -18.93
C LEU A 262 -7.67 16.07 -19.42
N LYS A 263 -7.42 16.06 -20.72
CA LYS A 263 -6.24 16.71 -21.31
C LYS A 263 -6.45 18.20 -21.52
N ALA A 264 -7.63 18.58 -21.98
CA ALA A 264 -7.96 19.98 -22.29
C ALA A 264 -7.94 20.90 -21.05
N CYS A 265 -8.12 20.36 -19.85
CA CYS A 265 -8.05 21.12 -18.60
C CYS A 265 -6.62 21.43 -18.15
N GLN A 266 -5.60 20.90 -18.79
CA GLN A 266 -4.19 21.11 -18.47
C GLN A 266 -3.60 22.34 -19.16
N GLY A 267 -2.39 22.73 -18.76
CA GLY A 267 -1.66 23.87 -19.34
C GLY A 267 -2.09 25.24 -18.81
N LYS A 268 -2.90 25.29 -17.79
CA LYS A 268 -3.36 26.53 -17.15
C LYS A 268 -3.21 26.45 -15.63
N PRO A 269 -2.93 27.58 -14.96
CA PRO A 269 -2.92 27.61 -13.49
C PRO A 269 -4.28 27.21 -12.91
N VAL A 270 -4.23 26.53 -11.78
CA VAL A 270 -5.39 26.04 -11.03
C VAL A 270 -5.40 26.69 -9.64
N ASP A 271 -6.50 27.34 -9.29
CA ASP A 271 -6.70 27.87 -7.95
C ASP A 271 -7.40 26.82 -7.07
N VAL A 272 -6.69 26.29 -6.10
CA VAL A 272 -7.23 25.36 -5.09
C VAL A 272 -7.45 26.01 -3.72
N GLY A 273 -7.27 27.34 -3.62
CA GLY A 273 -7.54 28.10 -2.41
C GLY A 273 -6.42 28.15 -1.37
N GLY A 274 -5.34 27.39 -1.55
CA GLY A 274 -4.17 27.37 -0.67
C GLY A 274 -3.40 26.06 -0.71
N TYR A 275 -2.17 26.07 -0.17
CA TYR A 275 -1.30 24.88 -0.16
C TYR A 275 -1.60 23.96 1.04
N TYR A 276 -1.59 24.50 2.25
CA TYR A 276 -1.82 23.73 3.48
C TYR A 276 -3.30 23.58 3.84
N LYS A 277 -4.10 24.59 3.49
CA LYS A 277 -5.54 24.60 3.71
C LYS A 277 -6.21 24.99 2.40
N PHE A 278 -6.53 24.00 1.60
CA PHE A 278 -7.23 24.20 0.33
C PHE A 278 -8.73 24.46 0.54
N ASP A 279 -9.34 25.12 -0.42
CA ASP A 279 -10.79 25.24 -0.52
C ASP A 279 -11.38 23.95 -1.12
N ALA A 280 -12.23 23.26 -0.36
CA ALA A 280 -12.78 21.98 -0.76
C ALA A 280 -13.59 22.03 -2.07
N LYS A 281 -14.31 23.14 -2.33
CA LYS A 281 -15.10 23.31 -3.56
C LYS A 281 -14.18 23.53 -4.76
N LYS A 282 -13.19 24.43 -4.65
CA LYS A 282 -12.20 24.67 -5.70
C LYS A 282 -11.40 23.40 -6.02
N ALA A 283 -10.94 22.69 -5.00
CA ALA A 283 -10.23 21.44 -5.18
C ALA A 283 -11.09 20.37 -5.86
N SER A 284 -12.36 20.24 -5.48
CA SER A 284 -13.29 19.29 -6.12
C SER A 284 -13.47 19.58 -7.60
N VAL A 285 -13.67 20.85 -7.98
CA VAL A 285 -13.78 21.25 -9.41
C VAL A 285 -12.49 20.93 -10.16
N ALA A 286 -11.34 21.24 -9.57
CA ALA A 286 -10.03 20.97 -10.18
C ALA A 286 -9.74 19.48 -10.37
N MET A 287 -10.19 18.65 -9.44
CA MET A 287 -9.97 17.19 -9.47
C MET A 287 -11.02 16.43 -10.31
N ARG A 288 -12.18 17.02 -10.56
CA ARG A 288 -13.28 16.43 -11.37
C ARG A 288 -13.62 17.29 -12.59
N PRO A 289 -12.65 17.61 -13.47
CA PRO A 289 -12.86 18.57 -14.56
C PRO A 289 -13.57 18.00 -15.80
N SER A 290 -13.82 16.68 -15.86
CA SER A 290 -14.52 16.04 -16.98
C SER A 290 -16.04 16.00 -16.73
N PRO A 291 -16.84 16.81 -17.43
CA PRO A 291 -18.31 16.77 -17.31
C PRO A 291 -18.89 15.40 -17.68
N THR A 292 -18.36 14.78 -18.72
CA THR A 292 -18.81 13.45 -19.19
C THR A 292 -18.56 12.39 -18.13
N PHE A 293 -17.35 12.35 -17.56
CA PHE A 293 -17.04 11.38 -16.51
C PHE A 293 -17.91 11.59 -15.25
N ASN A 294 -18.12 12.85 -14.87
CA ASN A 294 -18.99 13.17 -13.73
C ASN A 294 -20.41 12.67 -13.96
N LYS A 295 -21.00 12.89 -15.14
CA LYS A 295 -22.35 12.42 -15.48
C LYS A 295 -22.47 10.90 -15.43
N ILE A 296 -21.46 10.17 -15.90
CA ILE A 296 -21.42 8.71 -15.81
C ILE A 296 -21.44 8.27 -14.33
N LEU A 297 -20.60 8.86 -13.50
CA LEU A 297 -20.52 8.52 -12.08
C LEU A 297 -21.79 8.90 -11.30
N ASP A 298 -22.44 9.98 -11.69
CA ASP A 298 -23.67 10.46 -11.07
C ASP A 298 -24.93 9.75 -11.63
N GLY A 299 -24.76 8.80 -12.59
CA GLY A 299 -25.86 8.03 -13.19
C GLY A 299 -26.83 8.87 -14.03
N THR A 300 -26.34 9.95 -14.64
CA THR A 300 -27.15 10.90 -15.44
C THR A 300 -27.03 10.74 -16.95
N ILE A 301 -26.20 9.79 -17.40
CA ILE A 301 -26.11 9.29 -18.78
C ILE A 301 -25.94 7.79 -18.79
#